data_21180bbdfd8c09786b4f4595b4322242
#
_entry.id   21180bbdfd8c09786b4f4595b4322242
#
_cell.length_a   1.000
_cell.length_b   1.000
_cell.length_c   1.000
_cell.angle_alpha   90.00
_cell.angle_beta   90.00
_cell.angle_gamma   90.00
#
_symmetry.space_group_name_H-M   'P 1'
#
loop_
_entity.id
_entity.type
_entity.pdbx_description
1 polymer ?
#
loop_
_entity_poly.entity_id
_entity_poly.type
_entity_poly.pdbx_seq_one_letter_code
_entity_poly.pdbx_strand_id
1 'polypeptide(L)'
;MSHSDAYDVVIVGGGHNGLVAAAYLARAGRSVLVLERLGHTGGAAVSTRPYPGVDARLSRYSYLVSLLPRRIVDDLGLRFAVRKRAVSSYTPDVRGGRPTGLLVDTGSTGRTRAAFARLTGSEREYESWRRFYGMTQRVAERVFPTLTEPLPTRDELRARIGDDAAWQALFERPLGEAIEAEFDDDLIRGVVLTDALIGTFAHAHDPSLRQNRCFLYHVIGGGTGDWDVPVGGMGALTDALADAARAAGA
;
A
#
# COMPACT_ATOMS: atom_id res chain seq x y z
N MET A 1 36.36 -25.78 3.24
CA MET A 1 35.27 -25.48 4.17
C MET A 1 34.20 -26.53 3.97
N SER A 2 33.94 -27.40 4.95
CA SER A 2 32.87 -28.41 4.83
C SER A 2 31.54 -27.67 4.80
N HIS A 3 30.84 -27.74 3.68
CA HIS A 3 29.46 -27.32 3.66
C HIS A 3 28.69 -28.22 4.62
N SER A 4 28.16 -27.66 5.69
CA SER A 4 27.18 -28.34 6.52
C SER A 4 25.93 -28.49 5.66
N ASP A 5 25.44 -29.72 5.42
CA ASP A 5 24.17 -29.99 4.74
C ASP A 5 22.96 -29.64 5.61
N ALA A 6 23.18 -29.04 6.79
CA ALA A 6 22.13 -28.68 7.76
C ALA A 6 22.10 -27.17 7.99
N TYR A 7 20.91 -26.60 7.92
CA TYR A 7 20.62 -25.21 8.23
C TYR A 7 19.63 -25.11 9.37
N ASP A 8 19.74 -24.07 10.22
CA ASP A 8 18.75 -23.80 11.26
C ASP A 8 17.38 -23.47 10.66
N VAL A 9 17.40 -22.76 9.50
CA VAL A 9 16.18 -22.31 8.82
C VAL A 9 16.33 -22.45 7.32
N VAL A 10 15.30 -23.03 6.68
CA VAL A 10 15.15 -23.07 5.22
C VAL A 10 13.91 -22.26 4.84
N ILE A 11 14.11 -21.26 3.98
CA ILE A 11 13.03 -20.39 3.47
C ILE A 11 12.75 -20.76 2.02
N VAL A 12 11.53 -21.18 1.72
CA VAL A 12 11.09 -21.49 0.35
C VAL A 12 10.44 -20.27 -0.27
N GLY A 13 11.12 -19.71 -1.29
CA GLY A 13 10.73 -18.52 -2.01
C GLY A 13 11.50 -17.26 -1.60
N GLY A 14 12.26 -16.70 -2.54
CA GLY A 14 13.05 -15.47 -2.39
C GLY A 14 12.23 -14.20 -2.69
N GLY A 15 10.93 -14.15 -2.35
CA GLY A 15 10.14 -12.94 -2.39
C GLY A 15 10.48 -11.97 -1.26
N HIS A 16 9.94 -10.74 -1.30
CA HIS A 16 10.27 -9.69 -0.32
C HIS A 16 10.10 -10.13 1.15
N ASN A 17 9.04 -10.87 1.50
CA ASN A 17 8.84 -11.38 2.86
C ASN A 17 9.90 -12.42 3.25
N GLY A 18 10.22 -13.35 2.34
CA GLY A 18 11.26 -14.36 2.56
C GLY A 18 12.64 -13.71 2.75
N LEU A 19 12.96 -12.68 1.95
CA LEU A 19 14.23 -11.95 2.06
C LEU A 19 14.34 -11.17 3.37
N VAL A 20 13.24 -10.52 3.83
CA VAL A 20 13.21 -9.86 5.15
C VAL A 20 13.44 -10.88 6.25
N ALA A 21 12.72 -12.01 6.24
CA ALA A 21 12.88 -13.07 7.23
C ALA A 21 14.32 -13.63 7.24
N ALA A 22 14.89 -13.87 6.05
CA ALA A 22 16.28 -14.35 5.92
C ALA A 22 17.27 -13.37 6.55
N ALA A 23 17.14 -12.07 6.25
CA ALA A 23 18.04 -11.05 6.79
C ALA A 23 17.98 -10.96 8.32
N TYR A 24 16.77 -10.95 8.90
CA TYR A 24 16.64 -10.90 10.36
C TYR A 24 17.14 -12.16 11.06
N LEU A 25 16.83 -13.34 10.51
CA LEU A 25 17.29 -14.62 11.10
C LEU A 25 18.80 -14.78 11.02
N ALA A 26 19.40 -14.44 9.88
CA ALA A 26 20.86 -14.48 9.73
C ALA A 26 21.56 -13.49 10.67
N ARG A 27 21.03 -12.26 10.82
CA ARG A 27 21.54 -11.28 11.81
C ARG A 27 21.40 -11.76 13.26
N ALA A 28 20.41 -12.60 13.54
CA ALA A 28 20.26 -13.26 14.84
C ALA A 28 21.18 -14.49 15.02
N GLY A 29 22.14 -14.70 14.09
CA GLY A 29 23.13 -15.77 14.17
C GLY A 29 22.62 -17.14 13.74
N ARG A 30 21.48 -17.21 13.02
CA ARG A 30 20.98 -18.47 12.45
C ARG A 30 21.63 -18.75 11.11
N SER A 31 21.94 -20.01 10.83
CA SER A 31 22.28 -20.46 9.48
C SER A 31 21.02 -20.53 8.63
N VAL A 32 20.95 -19.73 7.55
CA VAL A 32 19.75 -19.58 6.74
C VAL A 32 20.03 -19.94 5.30
N LEU A 33 19.15 -20.79 4.73
CA LEU A 33 19.13 -21.09 3.30
C LEU A 33 17.82 -20.58 2.68
N VAL A 34 17.93 -19.78 1.61
CA VAL A 34 16.78 -19.36 0.80
C VAL A 34 16.77 -20.16 -0.51
N LEU A 35 15.69 -20.87 -0.76
CA LEU A 35 15.46 -21.62 -2.00
C LEU A 35 14.53 -20.84 -2.92
N GLU A 36 15.04 -20.35 -4.04
CA GLU A 36 14.24 -19.65 -5.07
C GLU A 36 14.23 -20.48 -6.36
N ARG A 37 13.03 -20.70 -6.93
CA ARG A 37 12.85 -21.47 -8.14
C ARG A 37 13.34 -20.74 -9.40
N LEU A 38 13.24 -19.42 -9.42
CA LEU A 38 13.64 -18.59 -10.55
C LEU A 38 15.13 -18.23 -10.45
N GLY A 39 15.73 -17.84 -11.55
CA GLY A 39 17.11 -17.34 -11.58
C GLY A 39 17.32 -15.96 -10.92
N HIS A 40 16.28 -15.44 -10.26
CA HIS A 40 16.31 -14.15 -9.57
C HIS A 40 15.36 -14.16 -8.37
N THR A 41 15.66 -13.39 -7.35
CA THR A 41 14.78 -13.13 -6.20
C THR A 41 13.80 -11.98 -6.47
N GLY A 42 12.87 -11.71 -5.55
CA GLY A 42 11.95 -10.57 -5.57
C GLY A 42 10.48 -10.95 -5.60
N GLY A 43 10.12 -12.14 -6.09
CA GLY A 43 8.73 -12.60 -6.17
C GLY A 43 7.86 -11.67 -7.04
N ALA A 44 6.81 -11.09 -6.46
CA ALA A 44 5.94 -10.11 -7.14
C ALA A 44 6.54 -8.68 -7.18
N ALA A 45 7.63 -8.41 -6.46
CA ALA A 45 8.27 -7.11 -6.40
C ALA A 45 9.54 -7.07 -7.28
N VAL A 46 9.37 -7.28 -8.58
CA VAL A 46 10.46 -7.33 -9.56
C VAL A 46 10.32 -6.24 -10.62
N SER A 47 11.44 -5.84 -11.21
CA SER A 47 11.49 -4.91 -12.34
C SER A 47 11.84 -5.63 -13.64
N THR A 48 11.36 -5.09 -14.75
CA THR A 48 11.70 -5.54 -16.10
C THR A 48 12.12 -4.37 -16.96
N ARG A 49 12.81 -4.67 -18.07
CA ARG A 49 13.08 -3.73 -19.17
C ARG A 49 12.22 -4.13 -20.38
N PRO A 50 10.95 -3.67 -20.43
CA PRO A 50 9.98 -4.18 -21.42
C PRO A 50 10.23 -3.65 -22.85
N TYR A 51 11.05 -2.59 -23.00
CA TYR A 51 11.31 -1.95 -24.27
C TYR A 51 12.77 -2.15 -24.70
N PRO A 52 13.05 -2.92 -25.78
CA PRO A 52 14.39 -3.07 -26.31
C PRO A 52 15.00 -1.71 -26.69
N GLY A 53 16.26 -1.47 -26.31
CA GLY A 53 16.97 -0.22 -26.62
C GLY A 53 16.61 0.98 -25.73
N VAL A 54 15.65 0.85 -24.82
CA VAL A 54 15.29 1.90 -23.87
C VAL A 54 15.78 1.51 -22.49
N ASP A 55 16.60 2.35 -21.86
CA ASP A 55 17.07 2.12 -20.48
C ASP A 55 16.01 2.56 -19.45
N ALA A 56 14.85 1.91 -19.50
CA ALA A 56 13.77 2.10 -18.54
C ALA A 56 13.48 0.78 -17.79
N ARG A 57 13.58 0.83 -16.45
CA ARG A 57 13.21 -0.27 -15.56
C ARG A 57 11.82 0.02 -14.98
N LEU A 58 10.86 -0.84 -15.28
CA LEU A 58 9.49 -0.74 -14.82
C LEU A 58 9.18 -1.90 -13.87
N SER A 59 8.37 -1.64 -12.86
CA SER A 59 7.80 -2.68 -12.01
C SER A 59 6.90 -3.59 -12.83
N ARG A 60 7.06 -4.91 -12.68
CA ARG A 60 6.30 -5.87 -13.49
C ARG A 60 4.90 -6.14 -12.94
N TYR A 61 4.78 -6.22 -11.61
CA TYR A 61 3.53 -6.57 -10.91
C TYR A 61 3.21 -5.51 -9.85
N SER A 62 3.80 -5.64 -8.65
CA SER A 62 3.71 -4.60 -7.63
C SER A 62 4.56 -3.40 -8.05
N TYR A 63 4.02 -2.19 -7.98
CA TYR A 63 4.65 -1.00 -8.57
C TYR A 63 4.82 0.18 -7.61
N LEU A 64 4.27 0.11 -6.40
CA LEU A 64 4.33 1.16 -5.40
C LEU A 64 4.79 0.62 -4.04
N VAL A 65 5.47 1.47 -3.29
CA VAL A 65 5.87 1.22 -1.90
C VAL A 65 4.96 2.02 -0.97
N SER A 66 4.28 1.33 -0.07
CA SER A 66 3.38 1.94 0.91
C SER A 66 3.47 1.24 2.27
N LEU A 67 3.42 -0.09 2.28
CA LEU A 67 3.28 -0.90 3.50
C LEU A 67 4.60 -1.37 4.10
N LEU A 68 5.76 -1.02 3.55
CA LEU A 68 7.04 -1.38 4.14
C LEU A 68 7.31 -0.49 5.37
N PRO A 69 7.33 -1.05 6.60
CA PRO A 69 7.60 -0.28 7.78
C PRO A 69 9.00 0.31 7.77
N ARG A 70 9.12 1.58 8.15
CA ARG A 70 10.40 2.28 8.23
C ARG A 70 11.41 1.55 9.13
N ARG A 71 10.92 0.92 10.20
CA ARG A 71 11.74 0.09 11.09
C ARG A 71 12.52 -0.99 10.32
N ILE A 72 11.88 -1.69 9.38
CA ILE A 72 12.55 -2.73 8.58
C ILE A 72 13.64 -2.10 7.70
N VAL A 73 13.36 -0.94 7.10
CA VAL A 73 14.35 -0.22 6.27
C VAL A 73 15.57 0.15 7.10
N ASP A 74 15.34 0.69 8.30
CA ASP A 74 16.40 1.17 9.19
C ASP A 74 17.17 -0.01 9.82
N ASP A 75 16.47 -1.01 10.34
CA ASP A 75 17.08 -2.20 10.94
C ASP A 75 18.00 -2.94 9.96
N LEU A 76 17.57 -3.10 8.72
CA LEU A 76 18.33 -3.84 7.70
C LEU A 76 19.31 -2.95 6.92
N GLY A 77 19.28 -1.62 7.13
CA GLY A 77 20.14 -0.67 6.42
C GLY A 77 19.87 -0.63 4.92
N LEU A 78 18.61 -0.77 4.51
CA LEU A 78 18.24 -0.86 3.11
C LEU A 78 18.54 0.44 2.36
N ARG A 79 19.21 0.32 1.22
CA ARG A 79 19.57 1.45 0.35
C ARG A 79 18.76 1.39 -0.93
N PHE A 80 17.65 2.10 -0.98
CA PHE A 80 16.84 2.34 -2.17
C PHE A 80 16.23 3.73 -2.08
N ALA A 81 15.80 4.28 -3.21
CA ALA A 81 15.18 5.60 -3.26
C ALA A 81 13.74 5.49 -3.75
N VAL A 82 12.89 6.35 -3.25
CA VAL A 82 11.51 6.49 -3.70
C VAL A 82 11.23 7.92 -4.17
N ARG A 83 10.22 8.09 -5.02
CA ARG A 83 9.69 9.39 -5.42
C ARG A 83 8.20 9.46 -5.09
N LYS A 84 7.80 10.53 -4.43
CA LYS A 84 6.38 10.84 -4.21
C LYS A 84 5.69 11.12 -5.52
N ARG A 85 4.45 10.65 -5.66
CA ARG A 85 3.58 11.03 -6.76
C ARG A 85 2.91 12.37 -6.43
N ALA A 86 3.02 13.35 -7.32
CA ALA A 86 2.27 14.59 -7.20
C ALA A 86 0.79 14.38 -7.49
N VAL A 87 0.49 13.56 -8.51
CA VAL A 87 -0.88 13.19 -8.89
C VAL A 87 -1.17 11.78 -8.37
N SER A 88 -2.17 11.64 -7.51
CA SER A 88 -2.64 10.35 -7.03
C SER A 88 -3.43 9.62 -8.12
N SER A 89 -4.45 10.29 -8.69
CA SER A 89 -5.29 9.71 -9.73
C SER A 89 -5.90 10.76 -10.64
N TYR A 90 -6.27 10.32 -11.84
CA TYR A 90 -7.18 11.03 -12.73
C TYR A 90 -8.23 10.03 -13.26
N THR A 91 -9.49 10.32 -13.00
CA THR A 91 -10.63 9.52 -13.46
C THR A 91 -11.37 10.29 -14.53
N PRO A 92 -11.27 9.88 -15.81
CA PRO A 92 -11.99 10.55 -16.90
C PRO A 92 -13.48 10.30 -16.82
N ASP A 93 -14.28 11.29 -17.26
CA ASP A 93 -15.73 11.23 -17.32
C ASP A 93 -16.25 12.06 -18.50
N VAL A 94 -17.51 11.88 -18.84
CA VAL A 94 -18.22 12.68 -19.84
C VAL A 94 -19.54 13.15 -19.25
N ARG A 95 -19.72 14.46 -19.04
CA ARG A 95 -20.94 15.06 -18.51
C ARG A 95 -21.56 16.05 -19.49
N GLY A 96 -22.84 15.85 -19.78
CA GLY A 96 -23.54 16.68 -20.77
C GLY A 96 -22.86 16.66 -22.16
N GLY A 97 -22.29 15.53 -22.57
CA GLY A 97 -21.57 15.38 -23.84
C GLY A 97 -20.17 16.04 -23.87
N ARG A 98 -19.67 16.55 -22.73
CA ARG A 98 -18.35 17.20 -22.64
C ARG A 98 -17.35 16.34 -21.86
N PRO A 99 -16.15 16.10 -22.38
CA PRO A 99 -15.10 15.45 -21.63
C PRO A 99 -14.76 16.22 -20.36
N THR A 100 -14.69 15.52 -19.24
CA THR A 100 -14.30 16.03 -17.92
C THR A 100 -13.56 14.94 -17.14
N GLY A 101 -13.34 15.10 -15.87
CA GLY A 101 -12.78 14.10 -14.99
C GLY A 101 -12.38 14.65 -13.64
N LEU A 102 -12.18 13.72 -12.71
CA LEU A 102 -11.71 14.01 -11.36
C LEU A 102 -10.20 13.86 -11.27
N LEU A 103 -9.49 14.95 -11.02
CA LEU A 103 -8.07 14.97 -10.70
C LEU A 103 -7.89 15.00 -9.18
N VAL A 104 -7.16 14.04 -8.64
CA VAL A 104 -6.67 14.06 -7.25
C VAL A 104 -5.18 14.34 -7.28
N ASP A 105 -4.80 15.57 -6.97
CA ASP A 105 -3.43 16.06 -6.94
C ASP A 105 -3.00 16.27 -5.49
N THR A 106 -2.18 15.36 -4.97
CA THR A 106 -1.66 15.42 -3.60
C THR A 106 -0.60 16.50 -3.41
N GLY A 107 0.02 16.97 -4.50
CA GLY A 107 0.95 18.09 -4.49
C GLY A 107 0.25 19.47 -4.48
N SER A 108 -1.08 19.52 -4.75
CA SER A 108 -1.83 20.77 -4.82
C SER A 108 -3.30 20.59 -4.41
N THR A 109 -3.61 20.98 -3.20
CA THR A 109 -5.01 21.00 -2.69
C THR A 109 -5.91 21.89 -3.54
N GLY A 110 -5.39 23.00 -4.06
CA GLY A 110 -6.14 23.92 -4.93
C GLY A 110 -6.55 23.29 -6.26
N ARG A 111 -5.68 22.49 -6.88
CA ARG A 111 -6.01 21.77 -8.13
C ARG A 111 -7.04 20.66 -7.89
N THR A 112 -6.92 19.92 -6.81
CA THR A 112 -7.90 18.92 -6.41
C THR A 112 -9.27 19.57 -6.15
N ARG A 113 -9.32 20.61 -5.32
CA ARG A 113 -10.55 21.36 -5.03
C ARG A 113 -11.23 21.88 -6.31
N ALA A 114 -10.45 22.48 -7.22
CA ALA A 114 -10.97 22.97 -8.50
C ALA A 114 -11.50 21.83 -9.40
N ALA A 115 -10.90 20.63 -9.34
CA ALA A 115 -11.37 19.47 -10.08
C ALA A 115 -12.74 18.98 -9.55
N PHE A 116 -12.93 18.92 -8.23
CA PHE A 116 -14.21 18.60 -7.61
C PHE A 116 -15.28 19.64 -7.98
N ALA A 117 -14.99 20.92 -7.81
CA ALA A 117 -15.94 22.00 -8.15
C ALA A 117 -16.35 21.97 -9.63
N ARG A 118 -15.41 21.71 -10.53
CA ARG A 118 -15.69 21.58 -11.97
C ARG A 118 -16.55 20.38 -12.29
N LEU A 119 -16.34 19.25 -11.58
CA LEU A 119 -17.09 18.01 -11.81
C LEU A 119 -18.54 18.10 -11.29
N THR A 120 -18.73 18.67 -10.09
CA THR A 120 -20.01 18.62 -9.35
C THR A 120 -20.75 19.95 -9.30
N GLY A 121 -20.13 21.04 -9.73
CA GLY A 121 -20.69 22.38 -9.64
C GLY A 121 -20.61 23.02 -8.24
N SER A 122 -20.00 22.34 -7.25
CA SER A 122 -19.87 22.85 -5.88
C SER A 122 -18.61 22.34 -5.20
N GLU A 123 -18.28 22.90 -4.03
CA GLU A 123 -17.15 22.45 -3.22
C GLU A 123 -17.55 21.40 -2.17
N ARG A 124 -18.84 21.10 -2.03
CA ARG A 124 -19.39 20.20 -1.01
C ARG A 124 -18.72 18.81 -1.03
N GLU A 125 -18.60 18.22 -2.21
CA GLU A 125 -17.95 16.91 -2.37
C GLU A 125 -16.46 16.93 -2.01
N TYR A 126 -15.77 18.05 -2.25
CA TYR A 126 -14.38 18.21 -1.83
C TYR A 126 -14.25 18.28 -0.30
N GLU A 127 -15.17 18.96 0.39
CA GLU A 127 -15.17 18.99 1.84
C GLU A 127 -15.52 17.60 2.43
N SER A 128 -16.43 16.86 1.83
CA SER A 128 -16.72 15.46 2.15
C SER A 128 -15.47 14.59 1.97
N TRP A 129 -14.75 14.76 0.85
CA TRP A 129 -13.49 14.08 0.59
C TRP A 129 -12.45 14.34 1.71
N ARG A 130 -12.30 15.58 2.10
CA ARG A 130 -11.37 15.95 3.17
C ARG A 130 -11.74 15.34 4.52
N ARG A 131 -13.03 15.31 4.86
CA ARG A 131 -13.51 14.69 6.11
C ARG A 131 -13.26 13.19 6.10
N PHE A 132 -13.64 12.52 5.02
CA PHE A 132 -13.49 11.08 4.87
C PHE A 132 -12.02 10.64 4.95
N TYR A 133 -11.15 11.23 4.13
CA TYR A 133 -9.72 10.89 4.15
C TYR A 133 -9.00 11.42 5.40
N GLY A 134 -9.48 12.46 6.03
CA GLY A 134 -9.01 12.88 7.35
C GLY A 134 -9.33 11.85 8.45
N MET A 135 -10.50 11.21 8.39
CA MET A 135 -10.84 10.08 9.25
C MET A 135 -9.92 8.88 8.97
N THR A 136 -9.75 8.49 7.72
CA THR A 136 -8.89 7.35 7.36
C THR A 136 -7.44 7.58 7.76
N GLN A 137 -6.93 8.82 7.63
CA GLN A 137 -5.58 9.18 8.06
C GLN A 137 -5.40 8.99 9.58
N ARG A 138 -6.34 9.45 10.40
CA ARG A 138 -6.27 9.24 11.86
C ARG A 138 -6.24 7.75 12.23
N VAL A 139 -7.01 6.93 11.52
CA VAL A 139 -6.96 5.47 11.68
C VAL A 139 -5.61 4.90 11.24
N ALA A 140 -5.09 5.35 10.09
CA ALA A 140 -3.79 4.94 9.56
C ALA A 140 -2.65 5.19 10.56
N GLU A 141 -2.60 6.37 11.16
CA GLU A 141 -1.60 6.76 12.16
C GLU A 141 -1.60 5.82 13.39
N ARG A 142 -2.76 5.23 13.73
CA ARG A 142 -2.91 4.32 14.87
C ARG A 142 -2.67 2.86 14.50
N VAL A 143 -3.06 2.45 13.29
CA VAL A 143 -3.00 1.06 12.83
C VAL A 143 -1.65 0.72 12.23
N PHE A 144 -1.06 1.58 11.42
CA PHE A 144 0.18 1.28 10.71
C PHE A 144 1.34 0.84 11.63
N PRO A 145 1.59 1.46 12.80
CA PRO A 145 2.65 1.02 13.70
C PRO A 145 2.49 -0.42 14.20
N THR A 146 1.25 -0.94 14.25
CA THR A 146 0.99 -2.31 14.73
C THR A 146 1.53 -3.41 13.80
N LEU A 147 1.86 -3.07 12.55
CA LEU A 147 2.37 -4.05 11.58
C LEU A 147 3.69 -4.73 12.01
N THR A 148 4.43 -4.14 12.94
CA THR A 148 5.68 -4.70 13.49
C THR A 148 5.60 -4.99 14.99
N GLU A 149 4.41 -4.97 15.55
CA GLU A 149 4.12 -5.32 16.95
C GLU A 149 3.44 -6.70 17.03
N PRO A 150 3.35 -7.31 18.20
CA PRO A 150 2.45 -8.44 18.42
C PRO A 150 1.02 -8.07 18.02
N LEU A 151 0.30 -9.03 17.41
CA LEU A 151 -1.05 -8.81 16.92
C LEU A 151 -1.97 -8.36 18.06
N PRO A 152 -2.53 -7.14 18.03
CA PRO A 152 -3.48 -6.70 19.06
C PRO A 152 -4.80 -7.44 18.93
N THR A 153 -5.50 -7.61 20.04
CA THR A 153 -6.89 -8.01 20.03
C THR A 153 -7.77 -6.93 19.39
N ARG A 154 -9.01 -7.30 19.03
CA ARG A 154 -9.98 -6.37 18.44
C ARG A 154 -10.27 -5.18 19.37
N ASP A 155 -10.43 -5.45 20.67
CA ASP A 155 -10.72 -4.43 21.67
C ASP A 155 -9.54 -3.49 21.90
N GLU A 156 -8.32 -4.02 21.95
CA GLU A 156 -7.09 -3.22 22.04
C GLU A 156 -6.92 -2.30 20.80
N LEU A 157 -7.20 -2.82 19.60
CA LEU A 157 -7.12 -2.02 18.40
C LEU A 157 -8.18 -0.91 18.38
N ARG A 158 -9.42 -1.24 18.78
CA ARG A 158 -10.51 -0.25 18.93
C ARG A 158 -10.14 0.86 19.92
N ALA A 159 -9.63 0.48 21.08
CA ALA A 159 -9.17 1.42 22.09
C ALA A 159 -8.01 2.29 21.57
N ARG A 160 -7.08 1.72 20.80
CA ARG A 160 -5.95 2.43 20.19
C ARG A 160 -6.44 3.46 19.15
N ILE A 161 -7.42 3.10 18.32
CA ILE A 161 -8.01 4.02 17.34
C ILE A 161 -8.73 5.17 18.03
N GLY A 162 -9.52 4.88 19.08
CA GLY A 162 -10.15 5.89 19.94
C GLY A 162 -11.19 6.77 19.24
N ASP A 163 -11.74 6.31 18.10
CA ASP A 163 -12.75 6.99 17.29
C ASP A 163 -13.86 5.97 16.94
N ASP A 164 -14.94 5.97 17.72
CA ASP A 164 -16.03 5.01 17.55
C ASP A 164 -16.75 5.16 16.21
N ALA A 165 -16.85 6.37 15.66
CA ALA A 165 -17.46 6.59 14.36
C ALA A 165 -16.61 5.97 13.23
N ALA A 166 -15.29 6.18 13.28
CA ALA A 166 -14.37 5.55 12.35
C ALA A 166 -14.35 4.02 12.51
N TRP A 167 -14.42 3.52 13.75
CA TRP A 167 -14.53 2.09 14.02
C TRP A 167 -15.77 1.48 13.37
N GLN A 168 -16.95 2.10 13.58
CA GLN A 168 -18.21 1.63 12.97
C GLN A 168 -18.13 1.64 11.45
N ALA A 169 -17.61 2.72 10.84
CA ALA A 169 -17.54 2.89 9.40
C ALA A 169 -16.57 1.90 8.72
N LEU A 170 -15.45 1.57 9.36
CA LEU A 170 -14.37 0.84 8.71
C LEU A 170 -14.24 -0.63 9.19
N PHE A 171 -14.78 -0.99 10.36
CA PHE A 171 -14.58 -2.32 10.96
C PHE A 171 -15.87 -3.08 11.29
N GLU A 172 -17.04 -2.40 11.34
CA GLU A 172 -18.31 -3.03 11.74
C GLU A 172 -19.37 -3.05 10.64
N ARG A 173 -19.37 -2.06 9.75
CA ARG A 173 -20.36 -1.93 8.68
C ARG A 173 -19.72 -2.00 7.31
N PRO A 174 -20.45 -2.45 6.27
CA PRO A 174 -19.97 -2.39 4.90
C PRO A 174 -19.52 -0.99 4.50
N LEU A 175 -18.36 -0.88 3.87
CA LEU A 175 -17.76 0.40 3.49
C LEU A 175 -18.67 1.26 2.61
N GLY A 176 -19.51 0.61 1.78
CA GLY A 176 -20.48 1.30 0.93
C GLY A 176 -21.40 2.22 1.71
N GLU A 177 -21.85 1.83 2.91
CA GLU A 177 -22.70 2.66 3.77
C GLU A 177 -22.01 3.98 4.16
N ALA A 178 -20.73 3.91 4.54
CA ALA A 178 -19.94 5.10 4.90
C ALA A 178 -19.67 6.00 3.69
N ILE A 179 -19.40 5.41 2.52
CA ILE A 179 -19.18 6.14 1.27
C ILE A 179 -20.48 6.85 0.82
N GLU A 180 -21.61 6.16 0.82
CA GLU A 180 -22.89 6.71 0.40
C GLU A 180 -23.44 7.79 1.35
N ALA A 181 -23.14 7.66 2.65
CA ALA A 181 -23.48 8.70 3.63
C ALA A 181 -22.67 9.99 3.46
N GLU A 182 -21.46 9.90 2.93
CA GLU A 182 -20.54 11.04 2.84
C GLU A 182 -20.57 11.71 1.46
N PHE A 183 -20.80 10.95 0.37
CA PHE A 183 -20.71 11.44 -1.01
C PHE A 183 -22.03 11.27 -1.77
N ASP A 184 -22.42 12.29 -2.54
CA ASP A 184 -23.62 12.26 -3.40
C ASP A 184 -23.28 11.84 -4.84
N ASP A 185 -22.09 12.21 -5.34
CA ASP A 185 -21.67 11.97 -6.73
C ASP A 185 -21.15 10.53 -6.92
N ASP A 186 -21.76 9.81 -7.87
CA ASP A 186 -21.47 8.39 -8.11
C ASP A 186 -20.04 8.13 -8.61
N LEU A 187 -19.47 9.04 -9.41
CA LEU A 187 -18.07 8.92 -9.83
C LEU A 187 -17.13 9.02 -8.63
N ILE A 188 -17.42 9.94 -7.70
CA ILE A 188 -16.61 10.12 -6.50
C ILE A 188 -16.72 8.89 -5.60
N ARG A 189 -17.92 8.35 -5.40
CA ARG A 189 -18.15 7.07 -4.69
C ARG A 189 -17.31 5.95 -5.30
N GLY A 190 -17.31 5.82 -6.63
CA GLY A 190 -16.54 4.83 -7.34
C GLY A 190 -15.03 5.01 -7.17
N VAL A 191 -14.54 6.26 -7.19
CA VAL A 191 -13.12 6.56 -6.96
C VAL A 191 -12.69 6.16 -5.54
N VAL A 192 -13.48 6.50 -4.52
CA VAL A 192 -13.20 6.11 -3.13
C VAL A 192 -13.24 4.59 -2.96
N LEU A 193 -14.23 3.92 -3.58
CA LEU A 193 -14.41 2.48 -3.48
C LEU A 193 -13.31 1.69 -4.21
N THR A 194 -12.58 2.28 -5.15
CA THR A 194 -11.54 1.61 -5.92
C THR A 194 -10.53 0.90 -5.02
N ASP A 195 -10.05 1.55 -3.97
CA ASP A 195 -9.10 0.97 -3.02
C ASP A 195 -9.65 -0.22 -2.23
N ALA A 196 -10.97 -0.36 -2.16
CA ALA A 196 -11.64 -1.49 -1.51
C ALA A 196 -11.78 -2.72 -2.41
N LEU A 197 -11.57 -2.56 -3.73
CA LEU A 197 -11.85 -3.61 -4.72
C LEU A 197 -10.59 -4.17 -5.39
N ILE A 198 -9.42 -3.57 -5.18
CA ILE A 198 -8.16 -4.03 -5.78
C ILE A 198 -7.78 -5.40 -5.21
N GLY A 199 -7.88 -6.43 -6.04
CA GLY A 199 -7.60 -7.81 -5.63
C GLY A 199 -8.64 -8.45 -4.71
N THR A 200 -9.84 -7.89 -4.63
CA THR A 200 -10.93 -8.35 -3.76
C THR A 200 -12.20 -8.58 -4.57
N PHE A 201 -12.74 -9.81 -4.51
CA PHE A 201 -14.03 -10.16 -5.13
C PHE A 201 -15.16 -9.93 -4.12
N ALA A 202 -15.53 -8.67 -3.94
CA ALA A 202 -16.60 -8.21 -3.08
C ALA A 202 -17.29 -7.00 -3.70
N HIS A 203 -18.47 -6.63 -3.23
CA HIS A 203 -19.15 -5.39 -3.58
C HIS A 203 -19.19 -4.43 -2.39
N ALA A 204 -19.60 -3.18 -2.62
CA ALA A 204 -19.58 -2.11 -1.61
C ALA A 204 -20.27 -2.48 -0.28
N HIS A 205 -21.34 -3.27 -0.36
CA HIS A 205 -22.20 -3.69 0.76
C HIS A 205 -22.01 -5.16 1.17
N ASP A 206 -20.86 -5.77 0.85
CA ASP A 206 -20.60 -7.16 1.23
C ASP A 206 -20.52 -7.29 2.76
N PRO A 207 -21.40 -8.09 3.38
CA PRO A 207 -21.44 -8.23 4.85
C PRO A 207 -20.20 -8.92 5.43
N SER A 208 -19.38 -9.57 4.60
CA SER A 208 -18.11 -10.17 5.04
C SER A 208 -17.02 -9.15 5.38
N LEU A 209 -17.22 -7.88 5.04
CA LEU A 209 -16.26 -6.77 5.21
C LEU A 209 -14.88 -7.00 4.56
N ARG A 210 -14.80 -7.85 3.53
CA ARG A 210 -13.55 -8.06 2.77
C ARG A 210 -13.11 -6.79 2.07
N GLN A 211 -14.05 -6.03 1.51
CA GLN A 211 -13.81 -4.73 0.89
C GLN A 211 -13.29 -3.71 1.90
N ASN A 212 -13.77 -3.70 3.14
CA ASN A 212 -13.26 -2.84 4.20
C ASN A 212 -11.79 -3.15 4.51
N ARG A 213 -11.44 -4.43 4.65
CA ARG A 213 -10.07 -4.86 4.88
C ARG A 213 -9.16 -4.50 3.71
N CYS A 214 -9.62 -4.68 2.47
CA CYS A 214 -8.90 -4.26 1.28
C CYS A 214 -8.67 -2.75 1.26
N PHE A 215 -9.69 -1.96 1.57
CA PHE A 215 -9.61 -0.51 1.69
C PHE A 215 -8.57 -0.10 2.74
N LEU A 216 -8.66 -0.64 3.95
CA LEU A 216 -7.70 -0.34 5.02
C LEU A 216 -6.26 -0.65 4.59
N TYR A 217 -6.02 -1.80 3.95
CA TYR A 217 -4.72 -2.15 3.40
C TYR A 217 -4.16 -1.05 2.48
N HIS A 218 -5.00 -0.40 1.69
CA HIS A 218 -4.57 0.65 0.76
C HIS A 218 -4.42 2.03 1.40
N VAL A 219 -5.17 2.35 2.45
CA VAL A 219 -5.17 3.70 3.04
C VAL A 219 -4.29 3.86 4.27
N ILE A 220 -3.75 2.77 4.85
CA ILE A 220 -2.89 2.87 6.05
C ILE A 220 -1.40 3.02 5.75
N GLY A 221 -0.97 2.88 4.50
CA GLY A 221 0.44 2.83 4.13
C GLY A 221 1.24 4.01 4.67
N GLY A 222 2.39 3.73 5.29
CA GLY A 222 3.25 4.72 5.90
C GLY A 222 2.63 5.50 7.06
N GLY A 223 1.40 5.16 7.50
CA GLY A 223 0.59 5.93 8.43
C GLY A 223 -0.07 7.17 7.79
N THR A 224 0.10 7.38 6.50
CA THR A 224 -0.39 8.55 5.75
C THR A 224 -1.27 8.17 4.56
N GLY A 225 -1.27 6.91 4.16
CA GLY A 225 -1.89 6.46 2.91
C GLY A 225 -1.10 6.82 1.65
N ASP A 226 0.14 7.30 1.79
CA ASP A 226 1.00 7.64 0.65
C ASP A 226 1.48 6.38 -0.08
N TRP A 227 1.59 6.49 -1.40
CA TRP A 227 2.09 5.45 -2.29
C TRP A 227 3.24 6.00 -3.12
N ASP A 228 4.46 5.58 -2.80
CA ASP A 228 5.67 6.06 -3.42
C ASP A 228 6.13 5.16 -4.57
N VAL A 229 6.77 5.74 -5.57
CA VAL A 229 7.35 5.03 -6.72
C VAL A 229 8.82 4.75 -6.44
N PRO A 230 9.25 3.47 -6.40
CA PRO A 230 10.67 3.16 -6.23
C PRO A 230 11.46 3.52 -7.50
N VAL A 231 12.59 4.19 -7.30
CA VAL A 231 13.54 4.49 -8.40
C VAL A 231 14.19 3.18 -8.88
N GLY A 232 14.06 2.88 -10.15
CA GLY A 232 14.48 1.59 -10.72
C GLY A 232 13.43 0.47 -10.61
N GLY A 233 12.19 0.82 -10.21
CA GLY A 233 11.08 -0.11 -10.02
C GLY A 233 11.22 -0.92 -8.73
N MET A 234 10.23 -1.78 -8.47
CA MET A 234 10.18 -2.59 -7.23
C MET A 234 11.37 -3.54 -7.09
N GLY A 235 12.00 -3.95 -8.19
CA GLY A 235 13.21 -4.77 -8.15
C GLY A 235 14.35 -4.10 -7.39
N ALA A 236 14.47 -2.76 -7.43
CA ALA A 236 15.51 -2.07 -6.66
C ALA A 236 15.36 -2.26 -5.14
N LEU A 237 14.11 -2.32 -4.64
CA LEU A 237 13.84 -2.62 -3.25
C LEU A 237 14.19 -4.07 -2.91
N THR A 238 13.79 -5.03 -3.73
CA THR A 238 14.05 -6.46 -3.46
C THR A 238 15.50 -6.83 -3.69
N ASP A 239 16.21 -6.16 -4.60
CA ASP A 239 17.68 -6.27 -4.73
C ASP A 239 18.36 -5.82 -3.43
N ALA A 240 17.96 -4.68 -2.86
CA ALA A 240 18.47 -4.20 -1.57
C ALA A 240 18.17 -5.18 -0.41
N LEU A 241 17.00 -5.82 -0.39
CA LEU A 241 16.64 -6.85 0.59
C LEU A 241 17.52 -8.11 0.42
N ALA A 242 17.75 -8.55 -0.82
CA ALA A 242 18.60 -9.69 -1.11
C ALA A 242 20.06 -9.42 -0.69
N ASP A 243 20.55 -8.22 -0.96
CA ASP A 243 21.90 -7.81 -0.55
C ASP A 243 22.04 -7.75 0.98
N ALA A 244 21.01 -7.25 1.68
CA ALA A 244 20.99 -7.24 3.14
C ALA A 244 20.99 -8.67 3.73
N ALA A 245 20.22 -9.60 3.14
CA ALA A 245 20.19 -10.99 3.55
C ALA A 245 21.56 -11.67 3.34
N ARG A 246 22.18 -11.50 2.16
CA ARG A 246 23.53 -12.02 1.86
C ARG A 246 24.60 -11.43 2.78
N ALA A 247 24.55 -10.12 3.01
CA ALA A 247 25.49 -9.44 3.91
C ALA A 247 25.37 -9.95 5.36
N ALA A 248 24.19 -10.42 5.76
CA ALA A 248 23.94 -11.04 7.07
C ALA A 248 24.39 -12.53 7.13
N GLY A 249 24.70 -13.16 6.00
CA GLY A 249 25.15 -14.56 5.94
C GLY A 249 24.10 -15.57 5.50
N ALA A 250 22.97 -15.12 4.94
CA ALA A 250 21.98 -16.02 4.34
C ALA A 250 22.39 -16.43 2.92
#